data_22cd9d94673c81d12eea9dc082c1e354
#
_entry.id   22cd9d94673c81d12eea9dc082c1e354
#
_cell.length_a   1.000
_cell.length_b   1.000
_cell.length_c   1.000
_cell.angle_alpha   90.00
_cell.angle_beta   90.00
_cell.angle_gamma   90.00
#
_symmetry.space_group_name_H-M   'P 1'
#
loop_
_entity.id
_entity.type
_entity.pdbx_description
1 polymer ?
#
loop_
_entity_poly.entity_id
_entity_poly.type
_entity_poly.pdbx_seq_one_letter_code
_entity_poly.pdbx_strand_id
1 'polypeptide(L)'
;MAKEYTPASRNREAFAAMTDTPGNVPPQAVELEEAVLGALMLEKDSIITVQEFITPEAFYTEEHRTIYRAIEELSTELKPIDLYTVTERLKVRKELQKVGGASYLAQLTQKVGSAANVEFHAKIIAQKYVQRELIRSATEIQRRSYDESTDVTELIGYAESEIFKVAEGHVKRSVQSSKDLLAKALMQIEEASKNTSAFNGVPSGFMAIARVTLGWQLSDLIIVAARPSMGKTAFVLSMARNMAVDHERPVAFFSLEMSSVQLMMRLIIAETGIPGNDIKSGRLTPEQWRHLESATQPLGAAPLYIDDTPALSVFEFRSKARRLKIHNDIQIIIIDYLQLMTGGTQDSKGNREQEVAFISRTLKAIAKELNVPIIALSQLSRATELRGGSKRPQLSDLRESGAIEQDADIVAFIHRPEYYGINQDENGMPTAGMAEIIIAKHRNGAVTDVNLRFLKDQARFADVDETLMPEAGSRPAPGQYEDVSSGSNSGLGGFGGVPEEFLTPGVSGAPVNLNEEEPF
;
A
#
# COMPACT_ATOMS: atom_id res chain seq x y z
N MET A 1 62.91 -2.87 5.72
CA MET A 1 61.92 -1.94 5.18
C MET A 1 60.54 -2.48 5.55
N ALA A 2 59.96 -2.00 6.63
CA ALA A 2 58.59 -2.34 7.02
C ALA A 2 57.63 -1.59 6.08
N LYS A 3 56.77 -2.32 5.36
CA LYS A 3 55.68 -1.70 4.61
C LYS A 3 54.76 -1.01 5.62
N GLU A 4 54.61 0.30 5.54
CA GLU A 4 53.55 1.05 6.23
C GLU A 4 52.20 0.49 5.76
N TYR A 5 51.60 -0.28 6.64
CA TYR A 5 50.23 -0.80 6.47
C TYR A 5 49.23 0.31 6.80
N THR A 6 48.69 0.95 5.79
CA THR A 6 47.58 1.91 5.99
C THR A 6 46.27 1.16 6.21
N PRO A 7 45.33 1.66 7.07
CA PRO A 7 44.05 1.04 7.34
C PRO A 7 43.23 0.71 6.11
N ALA A 8 43.34 1.52 5.05
CA ALA A 8 42.71 1.29 3.75
C ALA A 8 43.15 -0.02 3.05
N SER A 9 44.33 -0.57 3.39
CA SER A 9 44.82 -1.81 2.77
C SER A 9 44.10 -3.06 3.34
N ARG A 10 43.74 -3.06 4.64
CA ARG A 10 43.08 -4.19 5.30
C ARG A 10 41.65 -4.41 4.81
N ASN A 11 40.88 -3.32 4.64
CA ASN A 11 39.53 -3.41 4.09
C ASN A 11 39.53 -3.77 2.59
N ARG A 12 40.54 -3.38 1.87
CA ARG A 12 40.75 -3.75 0.46
C ARG A 12 40.97 -5.26 0.30
N GLU A 13 41.78 -5.87 1.18
CA GLU A 13 42.03 -7.30 1.18
C GLU A 13 40.82 -8.12 1.64
N ALA A 14 40.08 -7.66 2.65
CA ALA A 14 38.85 -8.32 3.12
C ALA A 14 37.75 -8.30 2.08
N PHE A 15 37.55 -7.18 1.36
CA PHE A 15 36.54 -7.07 0.31
C PHE A 15 37.00 -7.76 -1.01
N ALA A 16 38.27 -7.72 -1.33
CA ALA A 16 38.85 -8.44 -2.49
C ALA A 16 38.79 -9.96 -2.30
N ALA A 17 38.81 -10.44 -1.05
CA ALA A 17 38.58 -11.84 -0.73
C ALA A 17 37.12 -12.27 -0.88
N MET A 18 36.17 -11.32 -0.87
CA MET A 18 34.73 -11.54 -1.08
C MET A 18 34.30 -11.40 -2.55
N THR A 19 35.10 -10.68 -3.36
CA THR A 19 34.83 -10.48 -4.79
C THR A 19 35.91 -11.14 -5.59
N ASP A 20 35.63 -12.25 -6.28
CA ASP A 20 36.56 -12.96 -7.17
C ASP A 20 37.03 -12.15 -8.40
N THR A 21 36.85 -10.83 -8.39
CA THR A 21 37.30 -9.92 -9.45
C THR A 21 38.58 -9.18 -9.02
N PRO A 22 39.77 -9.65 -9.41
CA PRO A 22 41.03 -8.98 -9.09
C PRO A 22 41.08 -7.61 -9.78
N GLY A 23 41.13 -6.53 -8.99
CA GLY A 23 41.46 -5.20 -9.52
C GLY A 23 40.41 -4.09 -9.24
N ASN A 24 39.20 -4.40 -8.89
CA ASN A 24 38.19 -3.38 -8.60
C ASN A 24 38.25 -2.90 -7.14
N VAL A 25 38.46 -1.59 -6.96
CA VAL A 25 38.39 -0.95 -5.64
C VAL A 25 36.91 -0.77 -5.28
N PRO A 26 36.47 -1.20 -4.06
CA PRO A 26 35.09 -0.97 -3.65
C PRO A 26 34.73 0.51 -3.69
N PRO A 27 33.48 0.84 -4.06
CA PRO A 27 33.00 2.22 -4.06
C PRO A 27 33.19 2.87 -2.68
N GLN A 28 34.01 3.94 -2.64
CA GLN A 28 34.38 4.63 -1.40
C GLN A 28 34.51 6.13 -1.64
N ALA A 29 34.44 6.92 -0.56
CA ALA A 29 34.62 8.36 -0.57
C ALA A 29 35.25 8.81 0.77
N VAL A 30 36.45 8.27 1.06
CA VAL A 30 37.11 8.44 2.37
C VAL A 30 37.31 9.91 2.75
N GLU A 31 37.69 10.75 1.78
CA GLU A 31 37.85 12.19 2.00
C GLU A 31 36.55 12.89 2.45
N LEU A 32 35.41 12.44 1.90
CA LEU A 32 34.09 12.96 2.30
C LEU A 32 33.66 12.42 3.66
N GLU A 33 34.04 11.18 4.00
CA GLU A 33 33.83 10.61 5.33
C GLU A 33 34.57 11.44 6.40
N GLU A 34 35.86 11.75 6.13
CA GLU A 34 36.64 12.62 7.00
C GLU A 34 36.00 14.01 7.15
N ALA A 35 35.53 14.59 6.05
CA ALA A 35 34.86 15.89 6.05
C ALA A 35 33.56 15.87 6.87
N VAL A 36 32.75 14.82 6.74
CA VAL A 36 31.50 14.67 7.52
C VAL A 36 31.82 14.53 9.02
N LEU A 37 32.74 13.64 9.38
CA LEU A 37 33.11 13.44 10.80
C LEU A 37 33.71 14.71 11.43
N GLY A 38 34.54 15.42 10.69
CA GLY A 38 35.09 16.70 11.13
C GLY A 38 34.01 17.77 11.33
N ALA A 39 33.06 17.88 10.39
CA ALA A 39 31.93 18.81 10.47
C ALA A 39 31.01 18.52 11.68
N LEU A 40 30.73 17.24 11.95
CA LEU A 40 29.92 16.82 13.10
C LEU A 40 30.55 17.19 14.45
N MET A 41 31.87 17.24 14.54
CA MET A 41 32.58 17.69 15.77
C MET A 41 32.71 19.20 15.88
N LEU A 42 32.44 19.95 14.81
CA LEU A 42 32.51 21.42 14.80
C LEU A 42 31.14 22.07 14.96
N GLU A 43 30.10 21.49 14.37
CA GLU A 43 28.76 22.06 14.28
C GLU A 43 27.72 21.14 14.91
N LYS A 44 27.14 21.55 16.01
CA LYS A 44 26.29 20.74 16.89
C LYS A 44 25.04 20.17 16.21
N ASP A 45 24.42 20.93 15.32
CA ASP A 45 23.13 20.55 14.73
C ASP A 45 23.26 19.70 13.44
N SER A 46 24.48 19.61 12.90
CA SER A 46 24.76 18.84 11.68
C SER A 46 24.45 17.35 11.80
N ILE A 47 24.51 16.79 13.01
CA ILE A 47 24.22 15.37 13.25
C ILE A 47 22.77 15.02 12.90
N ILE A 48 21.81 15.90 13.18
CA ILE A 48 20.37 15.67 12.90
C ILE A 48 20.17 15.44 11.40
N THR A 49 20.78 16.30 10.59
CA THR A 49 20.70 16.18 9.12
C THR A 49 21.42 14.95 8.62
N VAL A 50 22.60 14.64 9.14
CA VAL A 50 23.42 13.52 8.66
C VAL A 50 22.80 12.17 9.00
N GLN A 51 22.19 12.01 10.18
CA GLN A 51 21.50 10.78 10.59
C GLN A 51 20.30 10.41 9.71
N GLU A 52 19.76 11.36 8.94
CA GLU A 52 18.70 11.06 7.97
C GLU A 52 19.20 10.22 6.79
N PHE A 53 20.50 10.34 6.43
CA PHE A 53 21.05 9.74 5.23
C PHE A 53 21.98 8.57 5.49
N ILE A 54 22.75 8.59 6.58
CA ILE A 54 23.79 7.58 6.84
C ILE A 54 23.65 6.96 8.23
N THR A 55 24.06 5.68 8.26
CA THR A 55 24.25 4.88 9.48
C THR A 55 25.73 4.59 9.67
N PRO A 56 26.19 4.10 10.83
CA PRO A 56 27.60 3.75 11.02
C PRO A 56 28.15 2.82 9.94
N GLU A 57 27.33 1.90 9.42
CA GLU A 57 27.70 0.93 8.41
C GLU A 57 27.99 1.59 7.04
N ALA A 58 27.48 2.80 6.82
CA ALA A 58 27.70 3.54 5.58
C ALA A 58 29.17 3.97 5.38
N PHE A 59 29.94 4.09 6.44
CA PHE A 59 31.36 4.43 6.36
C PHE A 59 32.18 3.25 5.86
N TYR A 60 33.16 3.54 5.05
CA TYR A 60 34.04 2.53 4.46
C TYR A 60 35.09 2.02 5.43
N THR A 61 35.75 2.93 6.19
CA THR A 61 36.79 2.55 7.14
C THR A 61 36.18 2.21 8.50
N GLU A 62 36.78 1.22 9.18
CA GLU A 62 36.30 0.83 10.52
C GLU A 62 36.55 1.92 11.56
N GLU A 63 37.61 2.70 11.36
CA GLU A 63 37.93 3.85 12.18
C GLU A 63 36.79 4.88 12.12
N HIS A 64 36.33 5.23 10.93
CA HIS A 64 35.23 6.18 10.72
C HIS A 64 33.90 5.66 11.28
N ARG A 65 33.61 4.38 11.10
CA ARG A 65 32.43 3.73 11.73
C ARG A 65 32.45 3.88 13.24
N THR A 66 33.60 3.61 13.84
CA THR A 66 33.78 3.67 15.30
C THR A 66 33.62 5.10 15.81
N ILE A 67 34.18 6.09 15.11
CA ILE A 67 34.01 7.51 15.45
C ILE A 67 32.54 7.92 15.34
N TYR A 68 31.88 7.55 14.23
CA TYR A 68 30.48 7.92 14.01
C TYR A 68 29.56 7.27 15.06
N ARG A 69 29.78 6.01 15.45
CA ARG A 69 29.03 5.37 16.55
C ARG A 69 29.17 6.12 17.88
N ALA A 70 30.37 6.60 18.17
CA ALA A 70 30.58 7.39 19.38
C ALA A 70 29.82 8.74 19.31
N ILE A 71 29.76 9.37 18.15
CA ILE A 71 29.01 10.59 17.89
C ILE A 71 27.49 10.32 18.02
N GLU A 72 26.99 9.24 17.41
CA GLU A 72 25.58 8.84 17.47
C GLU A 72 25.11 8.54 18.90
N GLU A 73 25.93 7.88 19.71
CA GLU A 73 25.66 7.65 21.13
C GLU A 73 25.56 8.96 21.91
N LEU A 74 26.51 9.90 21.70
CA LEU A 74 26.46 11.20 22.31
C LEU A 74 25.22 12.00 21.94
N SER A 75 24.81 11.90 20.66
CA SER A 75 23.56 12.49 20.17
C SER A 75 22.34 11.90 20.86
N THR A 76 22.28 10.58 20.98
CA THR A 76 21.17 9.86 21.64
C THR A 76 21.06 10.20 23.12
N GLU A 77 22.21 10.40 23.78
CA GLU A 77 22.28 10.83 25.19
C GLU A 77 22.08 12.35 25.37
N LEU A 78 21.79 13.10 24.30
CA LEU A 78 21.64 14.55 24.28
C LEU A 78 22.86 15.29 24.87
N LYS A 79 24.05 14.69 24.73
CA LYS A 79 25.33 15.29 25.16
C LYS A 79 25.94 16.14 24.04
N PRO A 80 26.74 17.16 24.40
CA PRO A 80 27.47 17.93 23.40
C PRO A 80 28.36 17.05 22.53
N ILE A 81 28.41 17.34 21.23
CA ILE A 81 29.28 16.65 20.28
C ILE A 81 30.40 17.61 19.89
N ASP A 82 31.58 17.34 20.39
CA ASP A 82 32.82 18.08 20.09
C ASP A 82 34.04 17.16 20.19
N LEU A 83 35.19 17.68 19.81
CA LEU A 83 36.44 16.93 19.83
C LEU A 83 36.74 16.28 21.19
N TYR A 84 36.43 16.96 22.29
CA TYR A 84 36.75 16.50 23.65
C TYR A 84 35.78 15.40 24.09
N THR A 85 34.50 15.60 23.90
CA THR A 85 33.45 14.62 24.26
C THR A 85 33.56 13.33 23.47
N VAL A 86 33.84 13.41 22.15
CA VAL A 86 34.09 12.24 21.28
C VAL A 86 35.37 11.52 21.72
N THR A 87 36.44 12.25 22.01
CA THR A 87 37.71 11.66 22.49
C THR A 87 37.50 10.92 23.82
N GLU A 88 36.77 11.50 24.77
CA GLU A 88 36.52 10.88 26.08
C GLU A 88 35.60 9.66 25.93
N ARG A 89 34.58 9.71 25.05
CA ARG A 89 33.73 8.56 24.74
C ARG A 89 34.53 7.40 24.19
N LEU A 90 35.38 7.64 23.20
CA LEU A 90 36.26 6.62 22.60
C LEU A 90 37.28 6.07 23.60
N LYS A 91 37.75 6.88 24.53
CA LYS A 91 38.65 6.45 25.59
C LYS A 91 37.96 5.52 26.60
N VAL A 92 36.74 5.85 27.03
CA VAL A 92 35.92 4.99 27.89
C VAL A 92 35.67 3.64 27.22
N ARG A 93 35.42 3.62 25.92
CA ARG A 93 35.22 2.39 25.12
C ARG A 93 36.53 1.64 24.82
N LYS A 94 37.69 2.19 25.19
CA LYS A 94 39.03 1.63 24.85
C LYS A 94 39.28 1.51 23.35
N GLU A 95 38.61 2.35 22.55
CA GLU A 95 38.71 2.35 21.09
C GLU A 95 39.54 3.52 20.54
N LEU A 96 39.93 4.49 21.36
CA LEU A 96 40.64 5.67 20.94
C LEU A 96 41.93 5.35 20.14
N GLN A 97 42.69 4.36 20.55
CA GLN A 97 43.94 3.99 19.85
C GLN A 97 43.64 3.30 18.49
N LYS A 98 42.52 2.61 18.36
CA LYS A 98 42.12 1.95 17.13
C LYS A 98 41.77 2.96 16.04
N VAL A 99 41.21 4.12 16.42
CA VAL A 99 40.82 5.19 15.48
C VAL A 99 41.93 6.18 15.17
N GLY A 100 43.18 5.92 15.56
CA GLY A 100 44.33 6.82 15.32
C GLY A 100 44.60 7.85 16.42
N GLY A 101 43.97 7.72 17.59
CA GLY A 101 44.20 8.58 18.75
C GLY A 101 43.55 9.96 18.63
N ALA A 102 43.77 10.79 19.68
CA ALA A 102 43.23 12.15 19.69
C ALA A 102 43.81 13.06 18.59
N SER A 103 45.03 12.76 18.11
CA SER A 103 45.66 13.50 17.01
C SER A 103 44.88 13.35 15.69
N TYR A 104 44.39 12.16 15.41
CA TYR A 104 43.60 11.93 14.21
C TYR A 104 42.24 12.67 14.26
N LEU A 105 41.54 12.63 15.41
CA LEU A 105 40.32 13.40 15.62
C LEU A 105 40.53 14.90 15.42
N ALA A 106 41.66 15.44 15.94
CA ALA A 106 42.03 16.83 15.73
C ALA A 106 42.33 17.14 14.24
N GLN A 107 42.95 16.23 13.50
CA GLN A 107 43.16 16.40 12.07
C GLN A 107 41.85 16.44 11.29
N LEU A 108 40.86 15.59 11.65
CA LEU A 108 39.54 15.61 11.02
C LEU A 108 38.85 16.97 11.16
N THR A 109 38.92 17.58 12.36
CA THR A 109 38.34 18.90 12.58
C THR A 109 39.08 20.01 11.84
N GLN A 110 40.39 19.90 11.67
CA GLN A 110 41.21 20.90 10.96
C GLN A 110 41.01 20.86 9.43
N LYS A 111 40.66 19.68 8.85
CA LYS A 111 40.41 19.54 7.42
C LYS A 111 39.12 20.22 6.97
N VAL A 112 38.20 20.53 7.86
CA VAL A 112 36.89 21.08 7.54
C VAL A 112 36.85 22.56 7.79
N GLY A 113 36.68 23.34 6.72
CA GLY A 113 36.53 24.81 6.82
C GLY A 113 35.07 25.26 7.08
N SER A 114 34.07 24.43 6.77
CA SER A 114 32.65 24.74 6.95
C SER A 114 31.80 23.47 6.85
N ALA A 115 30.75 23.38 7.65
CA ALA A 115 29.76 22.30 7.60
C ALA A 115 28.63 22.54 6.56
N ALA A 116 28.67 23.63 5.80
CA ALA A 116 27.60 24.04 4.87
C ALA A 116 27.19 22.95 3.84
N ASN A 117 28.09 22.04 3.50
CA ASN A 117 27.84 20.98 2.52
C ASN A 117 27.77 19.58 3.13
N VAL A 118 27.62 19.46 4.45
CA VAL A 118 27.64 18.18 5.16
C VAL A 118 26.53 17.23 4.68
N GLU A 119 25.36 17.76 4.39
CA GLU A 119 24.21 17.00 3.85
C GLU A 119 24.55 16.39 2.48
N PHE A 120 25.15 17.17 1.59
CA PHE A 120 25.53 16.70 0.26
C PHE A 120 26.61 15.60 0.35
N HIS A 121 27.60 15.79 1.23
CA HIS A 121 28.64 14.78 1.48
C HIS A 121 28.04 13.51 2.08
N ALA A 122 27.10 13.61 3.02
CA ALA A 122 26.39 12.47 3.59
C ALA A 122 25.62 11.68 2.51
N LYS A 123 24.94 12.35 1.59
CA LYS A 123 24.26 11.70 0.45
C LYS A 123 25.21 10.92 -0.46
N ILE A 124 26.41 11.45 -0.71
CA ILE A 124 27.42 10.73 -1.52
C ILE A 124 27.91 9.49 -0.77
N ILE A 125 28.18 9.59 0.52
CA ILE A 125 28.58 8.43 1.35
C ILE A 125 27.49 7.36 1.33
N ALA A 126 26.22 7.75 1.52
CA ALA A 126 25.08 6.84 1.41
C ALA A 126 25.01 6.16 0.04
N GLN A 127 25.23 6.89 -1.05
CA GLN A 127 25.28 6.35 -2.41
C GLN A 127 26.39 5.29 -2.56
N LYS A 128 27.60 5.57 -2.01
CA LYS A 128 28.71 4.61 -2.03
C LYS A 128 28.42 3.36 -1.20
N TYR A 129 27.71 3.52 -0.10
CA TYR A 129 27.25 2.39 0.71
C TYR A 129 26.26 1.51 -0.05
N VAL A 130 25.24 2.10 -0.69
CA VAL A 130 24.29 1.35 -1.55
C VAL A 130 25.02 0.55 -2.61
N GLN A 131 26.00 1.16 -3.29
CA GLN A 131 26.81 0.48 -4.29
C GLN A 131 27.56 -0.73 -3.70
N ARG A 132 28.12 -0.61 -2.48
CA ARG A 132 28.79 -1.73 -1.80
C ARG A 132 27.81 -2.83 -1.41
N GLU A 133 26.63 -2.48 -0.89
CA GLU A 133 25.59 -3.46 -0.54
C GLU A 133 25.07 -4.20 -1.79
N LEU A 134 24.89 -3.51 -2.91
CA LEU A 134 24.54 -4.15 -4.18
C LEU A 134 25.63 -5.12 -4.67
N ILE A 135 26.91 -4.75 -4.56
CA ILE A 135 28.03 -5.64 -4.91
C ILE A 135 28.04 -6.85 -3.98
N ARG A 136 27.85 -6.66 -2.66
CA ARG A 136 27.77 -7.75 -1.68
C ARG A 136 26.62 -8.72 -1.99
N SER A 137 25.43 -8.20 -2.25
CA SER A 137 24.25 -9.02 -2.59
C SER A 137 24.46 -9.75 -3.93
N ALA A 138 25.01 -9.08 -4.95
CA ALA A 138 25.30 -9.70 -6.24
C ALA A 138 26.33 -10.84 -6.11
N THR A 139 27.38 -10.66 -5.30
CA THR A 139 28.39 -11.69 -5.04
C THR A 139 27.80 -12.90 -4.33
N GLU A 140 26.90 -12.68 -3.35
CA GLU A 140 26.25 -13.77 -2.65
C GLU A 140 25.26 -14.51 -3.56
N ILE A 141 24.51 -13.79 -4.40
CA ILE A 141 23.65 -14.38 -5.44
C ILE A 141 24.49 -15.22 -6.40
N GLN A 142 25.61 -14.69 -6.88
CA GLN A 142 26.54 -15.41 -7.75
C GLN A 142 27.05 -16.70 -7.06
N ARG A 143 27.49 -16.60 -5.81
CA ARG A 143 27.99 -17.76 -5.04
C ARG A 143 26.94 -18.87 -4.94
N ARG A 144 25.68 -18.53 -4.62
CA ARG A 144 24.58 -19.47 -4.55
C ARG A 144 24.18 -20.05 -5.90
N SER A 145 24.38 -19.29 -6.99
CA SER A 145 24.09 -19.76 -8.35
C SER A 145 25.05 -20.88 -8.83
N TYR A 146 26.24 -20.98 -8.22
CA TYR A 146 27.17 -22.08 -8.48
C TYR A 146 26.90 -23.33 -7.63
N ASP A 147 25.97 -23.25 -6.67
CA ASP A 147 25.58 -24.39 -5.82
C ASP A 147 24.46 -25.18 -6.51
N GLU A 148 24.83 -26.31 -7.12
CA GLU A 148 23.90 -27.19 -7.83
C GLU A 148 22.78 -27.77 -6.95
N SER A 149 22.91 -27.70 -5.62
CA SER A 149 21.90 -28.16 -4.68
C SER A 149 20.77 -27.17 -4.45
N THR A 150 20.94 -25.91 -4.86
CA THR A 150 19.94 -24.84 -4.67
C THR A 150 18.87 -24.88 -5.77
N ASP A 151 17.61 -24.95 -5.39
CA ASP A 151 16.50 -24.84 -6.34
C ASP A 151 16.47 -23.47 -7.01
N VAL A 152 16.27 -23.42 -8.33
CA VAL A 152 16.29 -22.17 -9.12
C VAL A 152 15.22 -21.19 -8.66
N THR A 153 14.04 -21.67 -8.29
CA THR A 153 12.94 -20.83 -7.80
C THR A 153 13.30 -20.20 -6.45
N GLU A 154 13.96 -20.96 -5.59
CA GLU A 154 14.46 -20.48 -4.31
C GLU A 154 15.56 -19.43 -4.49
N LEU A 155 16.47 -19.65 -5.44
CA LEU A 155 17.52 -18.71 -5.76
C LEU A 155 16.98 -17.37 -6.28
N ILE A 156 15.97 -17.39 -7.15
CA ILE A 156 15.31 -16.18 -7.65
C ILE A 156 14.64 -15.42 -6.48
N GLY A 157 13.89 -16.10 -5.62
CA GLY A 157 13.26 -15.48 -4.45
C GLY A 157 14.27 -14.86 -3.48
N TYR A 158 15.42 -15.51 -3.27
CA TYR A 158 16.52 -14.96 -2.49
C TYR A 158 17.10 -13.69 -3.13
N ALA A 159 17.38 -13.73 -4.44
CA ALA A 159 17.94 -12.59 -5.17
C ALA A 159 17.01 -11.38 -5.11
N GLU A 160 15.71 -11.57 -5.34
CA GLU A 160 14.68 -10.53 -5.20
C GLU A 160 14.65 -9.94 -3.79
N SER A 161 14.68 -10.80 -2.76
CA SER A 161 14.68 -10.37 -1.35
C SER A 161 15.90 -9.52 -1.00
N GLU A 162 17.10 -9.92 -1.43
CA GLU A 162 18.34 -9.17 -1.17
C GLU A 162 18.37 -7.82 -1.87
N ILE A 163 17.97 -7.75 -3.14
CA ILE A 163 17.85 -6.49 -3.87
C ILE A 163 16.82 -5.57 -3.21
N PHE A 164 15.70 -6.14 -2.76
CA PHE A 164 14.66 -5.41 -2.07
C PHE A 164 15.14 -4.79 -0.75
N LYS A 165 15.86 -5.56 0.08
CA LYS A 165 16.43 -5.04 1.35
C LYS A 165 17.33 -3.83 1.11
N VAL A 166 18.17 -3.90 0.05
CA VAL A 166 19.03 -2.77 -0.32
C VAL A 166 18.19 -1.56 -0.74
N ALA A 167 17.14 -1.76 -1.54
CA ALA A 167 16.28 -0.68 -2.00
C ALA A 167 15.46 -0.05 -0.85
N GLU A 168 14.91 -0.86 0.07
CA GLU A 168 14.06 -0.39 1.17
C GLU A 168 14.87 0.34 2.25
N GLY A 169 16.07 -0.16 2.56
CA GLY A 169 16.96 0.44 3.57
C GLY A 169 17.37 1.90 3.28
N HIS A 170 17.20 2.36 2.04
CA HIS A 170 17.63 3.70 1.59
C HIS A 170 16.50 4.67 1.25
N VAL A 171 15.23 4.20 1.22
CA VAL A 171 14.06 5.06 1.03
C VAL A 171 13.57 5.56 2.40
N LYS A 172 14.42 6.27 3.15
CA LYS A 172 13.93 7.08 4.26
C LYS A 172 13.17 8.27 3.65
N ARG A 173 11.85 8.29 3.82
CA ARG A 173 11.01 9.43 3.42
C ARG A 173 11.45 10.63 4.27
N SER A 174 11.88 11.70 3.64
CA SER A 174 12.17 12.96 4.33
C SER A 174 10.90 13.44 5.04
N VAL A 175 11.06 13.94 6.27
CA VAL A 175 9.99 14.62 7.00
C VAL A 175 9.57 15.85 6.17
N GLN A 176 8.30 15.93 5.78
CA GLN A 176 7.78 17.07 5.05
C GLN A 176 7.29 18.14 6.04
N SER A 177 7.53 19.41 5.72
CA SER A 177 7.05 20.51 6.57
C SER A 177 5.51 20.58 6.55
N SER A 178 4.90 20.97 7.67
CA SER A 178 3.45 21.18 7.74
C SER A 178 2.94 22.17 6.68
N LYS A 179 3.77 23.14 6.29
CA LYS A 179 3.45 24.15 5.28
C LYS A 179 3.28 23.50 3.90
N ASP A 180 4.20 22.61 3.51
CA ASP A 180 4.16 21.92 2.21
C ASP A 180 3.01 20.92 2.15
N LEU A 181 2.75 20.24 3.28
CA LEU A 181 1.62 19.32 3.42
C LEU A 181 0.27 20.06 3.33
N LEU A 182 0.17 21.24 3.98
CA LEU A 182 -1.04 22.05 3.93
C LEU A 182 -1.32 22.55 2.51
N ALA A 183 -0.30 23.01 1.79
CA ALA A 183 -0.46 23.45 0.40
C ALA A 183 -0.97 22.31 -0.49
N LYS A 184 -0.42 21.09 -0.35
CA LYS A 184 -0.88 19.90 -1.07
C LYS A 184 -2.32 19.52 -0.71
N ALA A 185 -2.67 19.56 0.58
CA ALA A 185 -4.02 19.26 1.04
C ALA A 185 -5.05 20.26 0.50
N LEU A 186 -4.73 21.55 0.50
CA LEU A 186 -5.61 22.57 -0.07
C LEU A 186 -5.80 22.40 -1.57
N MET A 187 -4.75 22.06 -2.33
CA MET A 187 -4.87 21.72 -3.76
C MET A 187 -5.80 20.53 -3.99
N GLN A 188 -5.68 19.47 -3.18
CA GLN A 188 -6.57 18.30 -3.28
C GLN A 188 -8.03 18.66 -2.99
N ILE A 189 -8.29 19.52 -2.00
CA ILE A 189 -9.64 19.99 -1.68
C ILE A 189 -10.19 20.85 -2.83
N GLU A 190 -9.36 21.72 -3.42
CA GLU A 190 -9.75 22.55 -4.57
C GLU A 190 -10.07 21.71 -5.82
N GLU A 191 -9.25 20.70 -6.11
CA GLU A 191 -9.52 19.75 -7.20
C GLU A 191 -10.81 18.97 -6.96
N ALA A 192 -11.03 18.51 -5.73
CA ALA A 192 -12.26 17.83 -5.35
C ALA A 192 -13.49 18.72 -5.50
N SER A 193 -13.38 20.01 -5.19
CA SER A 193 -14.49 20.96 -5.34
C SER A 193 -14.83 21.29 -6.81
N LYS A 194 -13.86 21.17 -7.71
CA LYS A 194 -14.03 21.36 -9.16
C LYS A 194 -14.56 20.12 -9.88
N ASN A 195 -14.34 18.96 -9.29
CA ASN A 195 -14.88 17.70 -9.80
C ASN A 195 -16.37 17.60 -9.48
N THR A 196 -17.22 17.79 -10.48
CA THR A 196 -18.67 17.54 -10.42
C THR A 196 -19.02 16.05 -10.25
N SER A 197 -18.05 15.15 -10.37
CA SER A 197 -18.25 13.73 -10.03
C SER A 197 -18.40 13.57 -8.52
N ALA A 198 -19.42 12.87 -8.07
CA ALA A 198 -19.75 12.64 -6.65
C ALA A 198 -18.65 11.91 -5.84
N PHE A 199 -17.48 11.62 -6.44
CA PHE A 199 -16.45 10.75 -5.86
C PHE A 199 -15.06 11.36 -5.99
N ASN A 200 -14.35 11.45 -4.86
CA ASN A 200 -12.97 11.94 -4.79
C ASN A 200 -11.93 10.84 -5.05
N GLY A 201 -12.33 9.55 -4.98
CA GLY A 201 -11.50 8.37 -5.19
C GLY A 201 -11.80 7.65 -6.49
N VAL A 202 -11.21 6.47 -6.65
CA VAL A 202 -11.55 5.56 -7.75
C VAL A 202 -12.98 5.06 -7.54
N PRO A 203 -13.90 5.16 -8.54
CA PRO A 203 -15.27 4.70 -8.40
C PRO A 203 -15.32 3.26 -7.88
N SER A 204 -16.24 2.95 -6.98
CA SER A 204 -16.37 1.58 -6.44
C SER A 204 -17.06 0.61 -7.41
N GLY A 205 -17.66 1.14 -8.47
CA GLY A 205 -18.49 0.36 -9.38
C GLY A 205 -19.89 0.05 -8.88
N PHE A 206 -20.23 0.45 -7.64
CA PHE A 206 -21.56 0.33 -7.04
C PHE A 206 -21.91 1.65 -6.36
N MET A 207 -23.06 2.24 -6.71
CA MET A 207 -23.49 3.53 -6.16
C MET A 207 -23.70 3.47 -4.64
N ALA A 208 -24.26 2.37 -4.15
CA ALA A 208 -24.50 2.19 -2.72
C ALA A 208 -23.19 2.17 -1.90
N ILE A 209 -22.13 1.54 -2.42
CA ILE A 209 -20.80 1.53 -1.79
C ILE A 209 -20.13 2.90 -1.95
N ALA A 210 -20.27 3.51 -3.12
CA ALA A 210 -19.66 4.80 -3.42
C ALA A 210 -20.18 5.93 -2.50
N ARG A 211 -21.45 5.91 -2.11
CA ARG A 211 -22.02 6.86 -1.13
C ARG A 211 -21.35 6.80 0.24
N VAL A 212 -20.87 5.62 0.65
CA VAL A 212 -20.23 5.42 1.96
C VAL A 212 -18.73 5.70 1.91
N THR A 213 -18.07 5.28 0.82
CA THR A 213 -16.60 5.35 0.70
C THR A 213 -16.12 6.60 -0.02
N LEU A 214 -16.99 7.32 -0.72
CA LEU A 214 -16.67 8.41 -1.67
C LEU A 214 -15.68 7.93 -2.76
N GLY A 215 -15.77 6.64 -3.14
CA GLY A 215 -14.80 5.94 -3.97
C GLY A 215 -13.62 5.38 -3.17
N TRP A 216 -12.84 4.49 -3.79
CA TRP A 216 -11.65 3.92 -3.18
C TRP A 216 -10.52 4.96 -3.15
N GLN A 217 -10.04 5.27 -1.94
CA GLN A 217 -9.04 6.31 -1.75
C GLN A 217 -7.65 5.79 -2.13
N LEU A 218 -6.83 6.69 -2.70
CA LEU A 218 -5.45 6.37 -3.08
C LEU A 218 -4.64 5.88 -1.88
N SER A 219 -3.77 4.92 -2.10
CA SER A 219 -2.91 4.31 -1.08
C SER A 219 -3.64 3.47 -0.03
N ASP A 220 -4.96 3.24 -0.15
CA ASP A 220 -5.69 2.39 0.78
C ASP A 220 -5.53 0.91 0.48
N LEU A 221 -5.49 0.12 1.55
CA LEU A 221 -5.62 -1.33 1.52
C LEU A 221 -7.04 -1.70 1.97
N ILE A 222 -7.80 -2.28 1.05
CA ILE A 222 -9.19 -2.71 1.25
C ILE A 222 -9.20 -4.23 1.33
N ILE A 223 -9.73 -4.78 2.39
CA ILE A 223 -9.92 -6.22 2.54
C ILE A 223 -11.39 -6.56 2.36
N VAL A 224 -11.68 -7.44 1.39
CA VAL A 224 -13.02 -7.98 1.19
C VAL A 224 -13.01 -9.46 1.55
N ALA A 225 -13.67 -9.81 2.65
CA ALA A 225 -13.64 -11.15 3.18
C ALA A 225 -15.03 -11.82 3.17
N ALA A 226 -15.04 -13.11 2.92
CA ALA A 226 -16.26 -13.92 2.97
C ALA A 226 -15.96 -15.40 3.15
N ARG A 227 -16.97 -16.18 3.52
CA ARG A 227 -16.92 -17.64 3.45
C ARG A 227 -16.94 -18.11 1.98
N PRO A 228 -16.46 -19.33 1.70
CA PRO A 228 -16.59 -19.95 0.38
C PRO A 228 -18.04 -19.89 -0.12
N SER A 229 -18.24 -19.77 -1.42
CA SER A 229 -19.55 -19.72 -2.09
C SER A 229 -20.41 -18.48 -1.82
N MET A 230 -19.94 -17.51 -1.03
CA MET A 230 -20.65 -16.22 -0.84
C MET A 230 -20.53 -15.28 -2.07
N GLY A 231 -19.67 -15.60 -3.03
CA GLY A 231 -19.53 -14.83 -4.26
C GLY A 231 -18.42 -13.78 -4.21
N LYS A 232 -17.33 -13.97 -3.44
CA LYS A 232 -16.18 -13.03 -3.39
C LYS A 232 -15.67 -12.64 -4.77
N THR A 233 -15.26 -13.63 -5.57
CA THR A 233 -14.77 -13.41 -6.94
C THR A 233 -15.82 -12.74 -7.82
N ALA A 234 -17.10 -13.12 -7.70
CA ALA A 234 -18.19 -12.52 -8.45
C ALA A 234 -18.38 -11.03 -8.11
N PHE A 235 -18.25 -10.68 -6.82
CA PHE A 235 -18.34 -9.30 -6.35
C PHE A 235 -17.25 -8.42 -6.95
N VAL A 236 -15.98 -8.83 -6.82
CA VAL A 236 -14.88 -8.02 -7.34
C VAL A 236 -14.80 -8.03 -8.86
N LEU A 237 -15.27 -9.09 -9.55
CA LEU A 237 -15.40 -9.08 -11.00
C LEU A 237 -16.48 -8.11 -11.47
N SER A 238 -17.65 -8.08 -10.81
CA SER A 238 -18.69 -7.07 -11.09
C SER A 238 -18.17 -5.66 -10.88
N MET A 239 -17.44 -5.44 -9.77
CA MET A 239 -16.77 -4.18 -9.47
C MET A 239 -15.74 -3.80 -10.55
N ALA A 240 -14.84 -4.73 -10.89
CA ALA A 240 -13.80 -4.51 -11.91
C ALA A 240 -14.40 -4.16 -13.27
N ARG A 241 -15.48 -4.88 -13.67
CA ARG A 241 -16.22 -4.61 -14.90
C ARG A 241 -16.84 -3.22 -14.89
N ASN A 242 -17.55 -2.86 -13.81
CA ASN A 242 -18.19 -1.55 -13.71
C ASN A 242 -17.14 -0.42 -13.73
N MET A 243 -16.01 -0.59 -13.03
CA MET A 243 -14.92 0.39 -13.07
C MET A 243 -14.28 0.51 -14.45
N ALA A 244 -13.99 -0.62 -15.12
CA ALA A 244 -13.28 -0.60 -16.39
C ALA A 244 -14.17 -0.24 -17.58
N VAL A 245 -15.43 -0.71 -17.60
CA VAL A 245 -16.35 -0.49 -18.74
C VAL A 245 -17.16 0.80 -18.57
N ASP A 246 -17.79 1.00 -17.40
CA ASP A 246 -18.72 2.11 -17.21
C ASP A 246 -18.00 3.41 -16.82
N HIS A 247 -16.84 3.31 -16.13
CA HIS A 247 -16.06 4.46 -15.68
C HIS A 247 -14.72 4.62 -16.41
N GLU A 248 -14.38 3.73 -17.35
CA GLU A 248 -13.13 3.75 -18.14
C GLU A 248 -11.86 3.83 -17.26
N ARG A 249 -11.91 3.25 -16.03
CA ARG A 249 -10.78 3.25 -15.10
C ARG A 249 -9.90 2.03 -15.31
N PRO A 250 -8.58 2.21 -15.52
CA PRO A 250 -7.67 1.09 -15.67
C PRO A 250 -7.58 0.24 -14.39
N VAL A 251 -7.96 -1.04 -14.50
CA VAL A 251 -8.01 -2.02 -13.42
C VAL A 251 -7.00 -3.12 -13.66
N ALA A 252 -6.16 -3.42 -12.66
CA ALA A 252 -5.34 -4.62 -12.65
C ALA A 252 -5.98 -5.69 -11.76
N PHE A 253 -6.18 -6.89 -12.29
CA PHE A 253 -6.78 -8.02 -11.58
C PHE A 253 -5.79 -9.19 -11.52
N PHE A 254 -5.31 -9.51 -10.33
CA PHE A 254 -4.43 -10.65 -10.06
C PHE A 254 -5.26 -11.81 -9.52
N SER A 255 -5.35 -12.88 -10.29
CA SER A 255 -6.10 -14.09 -9.96
C SER A 255 -5.14 -15.23 -9.62
N LEU A 256 -5.12 -15.65 -8.37
CA LEU A 256 -4.25 -16.73 -7.91
C LEU A 256 -4.98 -18.08 -7.85
N GLU A 257 -6.31 -18.08 -8.02
CA GLU A 257 -7.15 -19.28 -7.94
C GLU A 257 -7.70 -19.70 -9.31
N MET A 258 -8.05 -18.74 -10.16
CA MET A 258 -8.74 -18.99 -11.43
C MET A 258 -7.91 -18.49 -12.60
N SER A 259 -7.97 -19.21 -13.73
CA SER A 259 -7.33 -18.75 -14.97
C SER A 259 -8.02 -17.52 -15.56
N SER A 260 -7.26 -16.70 -16.28
CA SER A 260 -7.73 -15.50 -16.98
C SER A 260 -8.92 -15.78 -17.91
N VAL A 261 -8.88 -16.92 -18.63
CA VAL A 261 -9.99 -17.38 -19.50
C VAL A 261 -11.25 -17.69 -18.70
N GLN A 262 -11.14 -18.31 -17.52
CA GLN A 262 -12.29 -18.60 -16.66
C GLN A 262 -12.93 -17.31 -16.11
N LEU A 263 -12.12 -16.31 -15.75
CA LEU A 263 -12.60 -15.01 -15.32
C LEU A 263 -13.30 -14.27 -16.45
N MET A 264 -12.70 -14.25 -17.65
CA MET A 264 -13.31 -13.65 -18.83
C MET A 264 -14.63 -14.32 -19.19
N MET A 265 -14.71 -15.64 -19.08
CA MET A 265 -15.97 -16.39 -19.32
C MET A 265 -17.06 -15.97 -18.30
N ARG A 266 -16.71 -15.74 -17.04
CA ARG A 266 -17.66 -15.20 -16.04
C ARG A 266 -18.12 -13.80 -16.38
N LEU A 267 -17.23 -12.94 -16.85
CA LEU A 267 -17.57 -11.58 -17.29
C LEU A 267 -18.52 -11.61 -18.50
N ILE A 268 -18.27 -12.49 -19.46
CA ILE A 268 -19.16 -12.69 -20.63
C ILE A 268 -20.55 -13.14 -20.18
N ILE A 269 -20.65 -14.12 -19.28
CA ILE A 269 -21.93 -14.57 -18.74
C ILE A 269 -22.66 -13.43 -18.01
N ALA A 270 -21.93 -12.66 -17.22
CA ALA A 270 -22.50 -11.53 -16.49
C ALA A 270 -22.99 -10.40 -17.41
N GLU A 271 -22.31 -10.17 -18.52
CA GLU A 271 -22.64 -9.11 -19.48
C GLU A 271 -23.78 -9.50 -20.42
N THR A 272 -23.78 -10.75 -20.88
CA THR A 272 -24.78 -11.22 -21.87
C THR A 272 -26.06 -11.71 -21.22
N GLY A 273 -26.02 -12.13 -19.95
CA GLY A 273 -27.15 -12.84 -19.32
C GLY A 273 -27.45 -14.22 -19.87
N ILE A 274 -26.68 -14.70 -20.85
CA ILE A 274 -26.86 -16.03 -21.42
C ILE A 274 -26.45 -17.08 -20.38
N PRO A 275 -27.25 -18.14 -20.16
CA PRO A 275 -26.92 -19.19 -19.20
C PRO A 275 -25.53 -19.76 -19.44
N GLY A 276 -24.73 -19.86 -18.39
CA GLY A 276 -23.34 -20.32 -18.48
C GLY A 276 -23.19 -21.73 -19.04
N ASN A 277 -24.20 -22.58 -18.90
CA ASN A 277 -24.22 -23.92 -19.50
C ASN A 277 -24.31 -23.86 -21.03
N ASP A 278 -25.07 -22.91 -21.57
CA ASP A 278 -25.24 -22.77 -23.03
C ASP A 278 -23.94 -22.23 -23.64
N ILE A 279 -23.33 -21.23 -23.00
CA ILE A 279 -22.03 -20.70 -23.43
C ILE A 279 -20.95 -21.80 -23.39
N LYS A 280 -20.85 -22.55 -22.26
CA LYS A 280 -19.84 -23.61 -22.11
C LYS A 280 -20.03 -24.77 -23.06
N SER A 281 -21.30 -25.11 -23.40
CA SER A 281 -21.59 -26.19 -24.33
C SER A 281 -21.54 -25.77 -25.80
N GLY A 282 -21.40 -24.45 -26.08
CA GLY A 282 -21.41 -23.89 -27.42
C GLY A 282 -22.78 -23.98 -28.11
N ARG A 283 -23.84 -24.25 -27.36
CA ARG A 283 -25.21 -24.40 -27.90
C ARG A 283 -25.94 -23.07 -27.93
N LEU A 284 -25.46 -22.16 -28.77
CA LEU A 284 -26.02 -20.81 -28.90
C LEU A 284 -26.84 -20.72 -30.19
N THR A 285 -28.00 -20.08 -30.10
CA THR A 285 -28.79 -19.71 -31.30
C THR A 285 -28.07 -18.59 -32.08
N PRO A 286 -28.37 -18.40 -33.38
CA PRO A 286 -27.80 -17.29 -34.16
C PRO A 286 -28.09 -15.91 -33.56
N GLU A 287 -29.19 -15.75 -32.82
CA GLU A 287 -29.52 -14.51 -32.08
C GLU A 287 -28.65 -14.32 -30.86
N GLN A 288 -28.46 -15.40 -30.09
CA GLN A 288 -27.56 -15.37 -28.93
C GLN A 288 -26.11 -15.08 -29.33
N TRP A 289 -25.66 -15.60 -30.50
CA TRP A 289 -24.34 -15.29 -31.05
C TRP A 289 -24.19 -13.80 -31.36
N ARG A 290 -25.17 -13.19 -32.06
CA ARG A 290 -25.16 -11.74 -32.34
C ARG A 290 -25.21 -10.90 -31.08
N HIS A 291 -26.02 -11.32 -30.10
CA HIS A 291 -26.07 -10.65 -28.80
C HIS A 291 -24.73 -10.76 -28.07
N LEU A 292 -24.11 -11.93 -28.05
CA LEU A 292 -22.80 -12.15 -27.44
C LEU A 292 -21.74 -11.23 -28.06
N GLU A 293 -21.65 -11.18 -29.39
CA GLU A 293 -20.70 -10.31 -30.09
C GLU A 293 -20.91 -8.83 -29.75
N SER A 294 -22.15 -8.35 -29.75
CA SER A 294 -22.43 -6.94 -29.45
C SER A 294 -22.19 -6.59 -27.96
N ALA A 295 -22.58 -7.45 -27.02
CA ALA A 295 -22.45 -7.21 -25.59
C ALA A 295 -21.00 -7.31 -25.10
N THR A 296 -20.16 -8.10 -25.78
CA THR A 296 -18.74 -8.24 -25.38
C THR A 296 -17.82 -7.17 -25.96
N GLN A 297 -18.27 -6.38 -26.93
CA GLN A 297 -17.49 -5.31 -27.56
C GLN A 297 -16.96 -4.27 -26.53
N PRO A 298 -17.80 -3.72 -25.62
CA PRO A 298 -17.32 -2.80 -24.59
C PRO A 298 -16.31 -3.43 -23.64
N LEU A 299 -16.50 -4.71 -23.30
CA LEU A 299 -15.59 -5.45 -22.42
C LEU A 299 -14.21 -5.65 -23.08
N GLY A 300 -14.18 -5.90 -24.39
CA GLY A 300 -12.94 -6.05 -25.17
C GLY A 300 -12.14 -4.73 -25.30
N ALA A 301 -12.82 -3.59 -25.24
CA ALA A 301 -12.20 -2.27 -25.31
C ALA A 301 -11.80 -1.73 -23.90
N ALA A 302 -12.32 -2.33 -22.84
CA ALA A 302 -12.12 -1.84 -21.47
C ALA A 302 -10.67 -2.01 -20.99
N PRO A 303 -10.12 -1.06 -20.23
CA PRO A 303 -8.77 -1.12 -19.68
C PRO A 303 -8.71 -2.06 -18.46
N LEU A 304 -8.99 -3.36 -18.67
CA LEU A 304 -8.93 -4.41 -17.65
C LEU A 304 -7.76 -5.35 -17.94
N TYR A 305 -6.79 -5.38 -17.05
CA TYR A 305 -5.56 -6.18 -17.16
C TYR A 305 -5.62 -7.33 -16.17
N ILE A 306 -5.61 -8.57 -16.66
CA ILE A 306 -5.72 -9.79 -15.84
C ILE A 306 -4.40 -10.54 -15.87
N ASP A 307 -3.89 -10.89 -14.68
CA ASP A 307 -2.73 -11.74 -14.46
C ASP A 307 -3.17 -12.96 -13.65
N ASP A 308 -2.93 -14.16 -14.15
CA ASP A 308 -3.31 -15.44 -13.52
C ASP A 308 -2.10 -16.29 -13.10
N THR A 309 -0.99 -15.62 -12.79
CA THR A 309 0.22 -16.30 -12.30
C THR A 309 -0.06 -16.97 -10.95
N PRO A 310 0.06 -18.31 -10.85
CA PRO A 310 -0.19 -19.03 -9.60
C PRO A 310 0.94 -18.78 -8.60
N ALA A 311 0.63 -18.86 -7.29
CA ALA A 311 1.59 -18.75 -6.19
C ALA A 311 2.50 -17.52 -6.26
N LEU A 312 1.94 -16.39 -6.70
CA LEU A 312 2.64 -15.12 -6.90
C LEU A 312 3.30 -14.64 -5.61
N SER A 313 4.62 -14.41 -5.64
CA SER A 313 5.33 -13.80 -4.53
C SER A 313 5.01 -12.30 -4.41
N VAL A 314 5.10 -11.74 -3.18
CA VAL A 314 4.84 -10.31 -2.96
C VAL A 314 5.81 -9.44 -3.74
N PHE A 315 7.04 -9.91 -3.95
CA PHE A 315 8.06 -9.20 -4.72
C PHE A 315 7.76 -9.18 -6.21
N GLU A 316 7.37 -10.33 -6.77
CA GLU A 316 6.95 -10.43 -8.17
C GLU A 316 5.68 -9.60 -8.41
N PHE A 317 4.69 -9.66 -7.50
CA PHE A 317 3.51 -8.82 -7.53
C PHE A 317 3.88 -7.33 -7.61
N ARG A 318 4.78 -6.86 -6.73
CA ARG A 318 5.26 -5.46 -6.73
C ARG A 318 5.86 -5.06 -8.07
N SER A 319 6.69 -5.93 -8.64
CA SER A 319 7.34 -5.69 -9.94
C SER A 319 6.31 -5.56 -11.07
N LYS A 320 5.35 -6.49 -11.14
CA LYS A 320 4.26 -6.48 -12.13
C LYS A 320 3.34 -5.26 -11.93
N ALA A 321 2.93 -4.96 -10.70
CA ALA A 321 2.08 -3.83 -10.38
C ALA A 321 2.74 -2.49 -10.75
N ARG A 322 4.05 -2.33 -10.46
CA ARG A 322 4.83 -1.14 -10.86
C ARG A 322 4.88 -1.00 -12.38
N ARG A 323 5.13 -2.09 -13.11
CA ARG A 323 5.15 -2.07 -14.57
C ARG A 323 3.80 -1.67 -15.14
N LEU A 324 2.70 -2.23 -14.62
CA LEU A 324 1.35 -1.87 -15.03
C LEU A 324 1.01 -0.41 -14.69
N LYS A 325 1.49 0.10 -13.53
CA LYS A 325 1.30 1.52 -13.18
C LYS A 325 2.01 2.45 -14.16
N ILE A 326 3.24 2.13 -14.55
CA ILE A 326 4.03 2.98 -15.45
C ILE A 326 3.50 2.93 -16.90
N HIS A 327 3.15 1.74 -17.41
CA HIS A 327 2.78 1.58 -18.82
C HIS A 327 1.29 1.78 -19.11
N ASN A 328 0.42 1.44 -18.16
CA ASN A 328 -1.03 1.40 -18.34
C ASN A 328 -1.77 2.36 -17.39
N ASP A 329 -1.04 3.10 -16.57
CA ASP A 329 -1.56 4.00 -15.54
C ASP A 329 -2.72 3.40 -14.72
N ILE A 330 -2.55 2.15 -14.26
CA ILE A 330 -3.58 1.50 -13.44
C ILE A 330 -3.97 2.36 -12.26
N GLN A 331 -5.28 2.41 -11.98
CA GLN A 331 -5.85 3.20 -10.91
C GLN A 331 -6.29 2.39 -9.71
N ILE A 332 -6.46 1.08 -9.88
CA ILE A 332 -6.81 0.14 -8.82
C ILE A 332 -6.24 -1.24 -9.09
N ILE A 333 -5.92 -1.96 -8.02
CA ILE A 333 -5.44 -3.34 -8.08
C ILE A 333 -6.39 -4.23 -7.28
N ILE A 334 -6.78 -5.38 -7.84
CA ILE A 334 -7.59 -6.40 -7.18
C ILE A 334 -6.79 -7.70 -7.11
N ILE A 335 -6.79 -8.38 -5.94
CA ILE A 335 -6.07 -9.65 -5.70
C ILE A 335 -7.07 -10.70 -5.23
N ASP A 336 -7.21 -11.81 -5.95
CA ASP A 336 -8.06 -12.95 -5.62
C ASP A 336 -7.23 -14.23 -5.47
N TYR A 337 -6.87 -14.66 -4.26
CA TYR A 337 -7.03 -14.11 -2.94
C TYR A 337 -5.69 -14.15 -2.16
N LEU A 338 -5.58 -13.32 -1.14
CA LEU A 338 -4.36 -13.03 -0.40
C LEU A 338 -3.65 -14.28 0.14
N GLN A 339 -4.42 -15.27 0.64
CA GLN A 339 -3.85 -16.49 1.21
C GLN A 339 -3.18 -17.42 0.19
N LEU A 340 -3.25 -17.17 -1.10
CA LEU A 340 -2.47 -17.90 -2.11
C LEU A 340 -1.15 -17.22 -2.46
N MET A 341 -0.93 -16.00 -1.97
CA MET A 341 0.36 -15.34 -2.12
C MET A 341 1.43 -15.98 -1.23
N THR A 342 2.69 -15.80 -1.63
CA THR A 342 3.86 -16.26 -0.87
C THR A 342 4.70 -15.08 -0.40
N GLY A 343 5.26 -15.18 0.82
CA GLY A 343 6.14 -14.16 1.38
C GLY A 343 7.53 -14.11 0.76
N GLY A 344 7.93 -15.12 -0.04
CA GLY A 344 9.23 -15.17 -0.72
C GLY A 344 10.45 -15.41 0.17
N THR A 345 10.27 -15.69 1.47
CA THR A 345 11.37 -15.98 2.41
C THR A 345 11.24 -17.37 3.02
N GLN A 346 12.38 -18.10 3.15
CA GLN A 346 12.40 -19.46 3.73
C GLN A 346 12.01 -19.50 5.21
N ASP A 347 12.22 -18.42 5.95
CA ASP A 347 11.94 -18.34 7.39
C ASP A 347 10.44 -18.38 7.72
N SER A 348 9.56 -18.21 6.71
CA SER A 348 8.10 -18.23 6.89
C SER A 348 7.46 -19.63 6.81
N LYS A 349 8.20 -20.68 6.45
CA LYS A 349 7.65 -22.04 6.24
C LYS A 349 7.05 -22.71 7.51
N GLY A 350 7.13 -22.07 8.69
CA GLY A 350 6.63 -22.62 9.96
C GLY A 350 5.40 -21.92 10.56
N ASN A 351 5.08 -20.69 10.15
CA ASN A 351 3.97 -19.92 10.73
C ASN A 351 3.20 -19.13 9.69
N ARG A 352 2.09 -19.73 9.23
CA ARG A 352 1.21 -19.13 8.21
C ARG A 352 0.68 -17.75 8.61
N GLU A 353 0.40 -17.53 9.89
CA GLU A 353 -0.08 -16.27 10.41
C GLU A 353 0.96 -15.14 10.22
N GLN A 354 2.24 -15.44 10.47
CA GLN A 354 3.33 -14.47 10.26
C GLN A 354 3.55 -14.15 8.79
N GLU A 355 3.42 -15.15 7.91
CA GLU A 355 3.51 -14.95 6.47
C GLU A 355 2.39 -14.05 5.96
N VAL A 356 1.15 -14.30 6.35
CA VAL A 356 0.00 -13.48 6.00
C VAL A 356 0.15 -12.06 6.54
N ALA A 357 0.68 -11.90 7.76
CA ALA A 357 0.99 -10.59 8.34
C ALA A 357 2.06 -9.84 7.53
N PHE A 358 3.09 -10.52 7.08
CA PHE A 358 4.13 -9.93 6.21
C PHE A 358 3.54 -9.49 4.88
N ILE A 359 2.74 -10.34 4.24
CA ILE A 359 2.07 -10.04 2.96
C ILE A 359 1.19 -8.80 3.12
N SER A 360 0.35 -8.74 4.16
CA SER A 360 -0.57 -7.62 4.42
C SER A 360 0.18 -6.29 4.55
N ARG A 361 1.23 -6.24 5.39
CA ARG A 361 2.05 -5.02 5.55
C ARG A 361 2.71 -4.60 4.25
N THR A 362 3.21 -5.59 3.49
CA THR A 362 3.87 -5.30 2.21
C THR A 362 2.88 -4.80 1.17
N LEU A 363 1.66 -5.34 1.10
CA LEU A 363 0.59 -4.83 0.23
C LEU A 363 0.23 -3.38 0.58
N LYS A 364 0.13 -3.04 1.89
CA LYS A 364 -0.10 -1.65 2.32
C LYS A 364 1.07 -0.73 1.93
N ALA A 365 2.30 -1.21 2.03
CA ALA A 365 3.48 -0.45 1.59
C ALA A 365 3.46 -0.21 0.07
N ILE A 366 3.10 -1.23 -0.73
CA ILE A 366 2.98 -1.14 -2.20
C ILE A 366 1.84 -0.17 -2.59
N ALA A 367 0.68 -0.24 -1.92
CA ALA A 367 -0.42 0.70 -2.15
C ALA A 367 0.02 2.16 -1.98
N LYS A 368 0.81 2.43 -0.92
CA LYS A 368 1.40 3.75 -0.67
C LYS A 368 2.49 4.13 -1.67
N GLU A 369 3.31 3.18 -2.09
CA GLU A 369 4.40 3.40 -3.06
C GLU A 369 3.85 3.79 -4.42
N LEU A 370 2.88 3.01 -4.92
CA LEU A 370 2.27 3.22 -6.23
C LEU A 370 1.19 4.31 -6.22
N ASN A 371 0.77 4.76 -5.03
CA ASN A 371 -0.36 5.65 -4.82
C ASN A 371 -1.64 5.14 -5.51
N VAL A 372 -1.96 3.86 -5.29
CA VAL A 372 -3.09 3.14 -5.90
C VAL A 372 -3.80 2.34 -4.81
N PRO A 373 -5.15 2.34 -4.74
CA PRO A 373 -5.88 1.44 -3.84
C PRO A 373 -5.67 -0.02 -4.23
N ILE A 374 -5.51 -0.88 -3.23
CA ILE A 374 -5.42 -2.33 -3.41
C ILE A 374 -6.59 -2.99 -2.69
N ILE A 375 -7.40 -3.75 -3.44
CA ILE A 375 -8.44 -4.61 -2.90
C ILE A 375 -7.90 -6.03 -2.85
N ALA A 376 -7.76 -6.61 -1.66
CA ALA A 376 -7.35 -8.00 -1.49
C ALA A 376 -8.49 -8.82 -0.90
N LEU A 377 -8.81 -9.92 -1.57
CA LEU A 377 -9.79 -10.88 -1.07
C LEU A 377 -9.19 -11.74 0.03
N SER A 378 -10.00 -12.06 1.02
CA SER A 378 -9.63 -12.93 2.13
C SER A 378 -10.73 -13.97 2.40
N GLN A 379 -10.31 -15.16 2.84
CA GLN A 379 -11.25 -16.19 3.24
C GLN A 379 -11.43 -16.16 4.76
N LEU A 380 -12.68 -16.20 5.23
CA LEU A 380 -13.01 -16.25 6.64
C LEU A 380 -12.81 -17.64 7.25
N SER A 381 -12.51 -17.68 8.55
CA SER A 381 -12.42 -18.89 9.35
C SER A 381 -13.74 -19.70 9.34
N ARG A 382 -13.64 -21.03 9.48
CA ARG A 382 -14.81 -21.90 9.60
C ARG A 382 -15.60 -21.66 10.88
N ALA A 383 -15.04 -20.99 11.87
CA ALA A 383 -15.70 -20.66 13.12
C ALA A 383 -17.00 -19.84 12.92
N THR A 384 -17.06 -19.03 11.84
CA THR A 384 -18.27 -18.28 11.48
C THR A 384 -19.49 -19.17 11.24
N GLU A 385 -19.31 -20.34 10.64
CA GLU A 385 -20.40 -21.30 10.36
C GLU A 385 -20.90 -22.05 11.61
N LEU A 386 -20.00 -22.21 12.58
CA LEU A 386 -20.32 -22.89 13.86
C LEU A 386 -21.07 -21.97 14.83
N ARG A 387 -21.09 -20.66 14.56
CA ARG A 387 -21.79 -19.69 15.38
C ARG A 387 -23.30 -19.84 15.18
N GLY A 388 -24.05 -19.84 16.27
CA GLY A 388 -25.52 -19.80 16.24
C GLY A 388 -26.05 -18.45 15.75
N GLY A 389 -27.31 -18.40 15.34
CA GLY A 389 -27.98 -17.19 14.90
C GLY A 389 -27.72 -16.82 13.43
N SER A 390 -27.63 -15.51 13.13
CA SER A 390 -27.55 -14.98 11.75
C SER A 390 -26.28 -15.37 10.99
N LYS A 391 -25.27 -15.96 11.64
CA LYS A 391 -23.95 -16.30 11.06
C LYS A 391 -23.27 -15.11 10.37
N ARG A 392 -23.59 -13.91 10.81
CA ARG A 392 -23.08 -12.65 10.27
C ARG A 392 -21.59 -12.51 10.58
N PRO A 393 -20.73 -12.23 9.61
CA PRO A 393 -19.30 -12.10 9.81
C PRO A 393 -18.93 -10.95 10.75
N GLN A 394 -17.81 -11.11 11.47
CA GLN A 394 -17.25 -10.10 12.38
C GLN A 394 -15.73 -10.02 12.19
N LEU A 395 -15.09 -8.93 12.63
CA LEU A 395 -13.63 -8.75 12.54
C LEU A 395 -12.86 -9.91 13.18
N SER A 396 -13.37 -10.48 14.29
CA SER A 396 -12.78 -11.66 14.93
C SER A 396 -12.74 -12.91 14.05
N ASP A 397 -13.52 -12.97 12.97
CA ASP A 397 -13.52 -14.11 12.04
C ASP A 397 -12.35 -14.09 11.06
N LEU A 398 -11.59 -12.97 11.02
CA LEU A 398 -10.28 -12.85 10.37
C LEU A 398 -9.13 -13.41 11.24
N ARG A 399 -9.40 -14.22 12.25
CA ARG A 399 -8.55 -14.60 13.38
C ARG A 399 -7.19 -15.24 13.03
N GLU A 400 -7.07 -15.92 11.91
CA GLU A 400 -5.77 -16.40 11.39
C GLU A 400 -4.95 -15.27 10.73
N SER A 401 -5.47 -14.03 10.80
CA SER A 401 -4.95 -12.87 10.08
C SER A 401 -5.21 -11.57 10.86
N GLY A 402 -5.03 -11.57 12.18
CA GLY A 402 -5.19 -10.37 13.02
C GLY A 402 -4.38 -9.16 12.53
N ALA A 403 -3.27 -9.41 11.88
CA ALA A 403 -2.46 -8.38 11.24
C ALA A 403 -3.16 -7.73 10.03
N ILE A 404 -3.94 -8.51 9.24
CA ILE A 404 -4.71 -7.97 8.11
C ILE A 404 -5.70 -6.90 8.61
N GLU A 405 -6.37 -7.18 9.72
CA GLU A 405 -7.29 -6.21 10.32
C GLU A 405 -6.57 -4.91 10.70
N GLN A 406 -5.37 -5.01 11.28
CA GLN A 406 -4.62 -3.82 11.72
C GLN A 406 -4.13 -2.99 10.54
N ASP A 407 -3.60 -3.64 9.50
CA ASP A 407 -2.99 -2.98 8.34
C ASP A 407 -4.03 -2.36 7.39
N ALA A 408 -5.21 -2.99 7.26
CA ALA A 408 -6.27 -2.53 6.36
C ALA A 408 -6.86 -1.17 6.78
N ASP A 409 -7.18 -0.34 5.79
CA ASP A 409 -7.92 0.90 5.99
C ASP A 409 -9.43 0.64 5.98
N ILE A 410 -9.89 -0.27 5.12
CA ILE A 410 -11.26 -0.72 5.03
C ILE A 410 -11.30 -2.25 5.13
N VAL A 411 -12.22 -2.77 5.94
CA VAL A 411 -12.56 -4.20 5.98
C VAL A 411 -14.04 -4.33 5.69
N ALA A 412 -14.36 -5.05 4.62
CA ALA A 412 -15.73 -5.34 4.21
C ALA A 412 -15.99 -6.85 4.20
N PHE A 413 -17.16 -7.26 4.65
CA PHE A 413 -17.60 -8.64 4.58
C PHE A 413 -18.76 -8.79 3.60
N ILE A 414 -18.77 -9.90 2.86
CA ILE A 414 -19.91 -10.28 2.04
C ILE A 414 -20.73 -11.31 2.84
N HIS A 415 -21.98 -10.98 3.10
CA HIS A 415 -22.95 -11.86 3.75
C HIS A 415 -24.18 -12.03 2.87
N ARG A 416 -24.62 -13.28 2.71
CA ARG A 416 -25.82 -13.61 1.94
C ARG A 416 -26.72 -14.46 2.82
N PRO A 417 -27.78 -13.86 3.43
CA PRO A 417 -28.69 -14.57 4.33
C PRO A 417 -29.36 -15.78 3.67
N GLU A 418 -29.77 -15.67 2.40
CA GLU A 418 -30.36 -16.76 1.62
C GLU A 418 -29.52 -18.04 1.62
N TYR A 419 -28.19 -17.90 1.56
CA TYR A 419 -27.25 -19.05 1.56
C TYR A 419 -27.36 -19.87 2.86
N TYR A 420 -27.72 -19.24 3.95
CA TYR A 420 -27.93 -19.88 5.26
C TYR A 420 -29.38 -20.29 5.50
N GLY A 421 -30.26 -20.16 4.51
CA GLY A 421 -31.69 -20.48 4.65
C GLY A 421 -32.50 -19.46 5.42
N ILE A 422 -31.94 -18.26 5.62
CA ILE A 422 -32.64 -17.12 6.23
C ILE A 422 -33.43 -16.44 5.12
N ASN A 423 -34.74 -16.64 5.07
CA ASN A 423 -35.61 -16.17 3.99
C ASN A 423 -36.22 -14.80 4.25
N GLN A 424 -36.15 -14.30 5.47
CA GLN A 424 -36.66 -12.98 5.89
C GLN A 424 -35.65 -12.30 6.79
N ASP A 425 -35.50 -11.00 6.64
CA ASP A 425 -34.74 -10.16 7.56
C ASP A 425 -35.49 -9.88 8.87
N GLU A 426 -34.88 -9.11 9.79
CA GLU A 426 -35.49 -8.73 11.07
C GLU A 426 -36.77 -7.91 10.91
N ASN A 427 -36.98 -7.29 9.75
CA ASN A 427 -38.17 -6.50 9.41
C ASN A 427 -39.23 -7.31 8.65
N GLY A 428 -39.00 -8.63 8.44
CA GLY A 428 -39.91 -9.50 7.70
C GLY A 428 -39.79 -9.36 6.17
N MET A 429 -38.81 -8.63 5.66
CA MET A 429 -38.58 -8.47 4.21
C MET A 429 -37.90 -9.71 3.63
N PRO A 430 -38.24 -10.14 2.39
CA PRO A 430 -37.64 -11.30 1.79
C PRO A 430 -36.14 -11.03 1.47
N THR A 431 -35.29 -11.98 1.84
CA THR A 431 -33.83 -11.90 1.63
C THR A 431 -33.36 -12.58 0.34
N ALA A 432 -34.27 -13.10 -0.47
CA ALA A 432 -33.96 -13.78 -1.72
C ALA A 432 -33.17 -12.85 -2.67
N GLY A 433 -32.00 -13.29 -3.11
CA GLY A 433 -31.11 -12.52 -3.96
C GLY A 433 -30.47 -11.30 -3.27
N MET A 434 -30.67 -11.09 -1.98
CA MET A 434 -30.01 -9.99 -1.24
C MET A 434 -28.59 -10.38 -0.82
N ALA A 435 -27.70 -9.40 -0.87
CA ALA A 435 -26.34 -9.53 -0.39
C ALA A 435 -25.99 -8.29 0.43
N GLU A 436 -25.53 -8.49 1.65
CA GLU A 436 -25.06 -7.43 2.54
C GLU A 436 -23.54 -7.29 2.41
N ILE A 437 -23.10 -6.07 2.13
CA ILE A 437 -21.69 -5.69 2.21
C ILE A 437 -21.50 -4.94 3.53
N ILE A 438 -20.96 -5.64 4.51
CA ILE A 438 -20.77 -5.14 5.86
C ILE A 438 -19.42 -4.44 5.94
N ILE A 439 -19.39 -3.13 5.96
CA ILE A 439 -18.17 -2.34 6.17
C ILE A 439 -17.89 -2.33 7.68
N ALA A 440 -17.11 -3.30 8.14
CA ALA A 440 -16.83 -3.51 9.56
C ALA A 440 -15.68 -2.66 10.11
N LYS A 441 -14.83 -2.13 9.23
CA LYS A 441 -13.78 -1.17 9.55
C LYS A 441 -13.65 -0.15 8.43
N HIS A 442 -13.58 1.12 8.80
CA HIS A 442 -13.30 2.22 7.88
C HIS A 442 -12.52 3.30 8.63
N ARG A 443 -11.22 3.48 8.31
CA ARG A 443 -10.36 4.47 9.03
C ARG A 443 -10.82 5.90 8.84
N ASN A 444 -11.32 6.23 7.64
CA ASN A 444 -11.64 7.60 7.25
C ASN A 444 -13.14 7.84 7.06
N GLY A 445 -14.01 6.91 7.49
CA GLY A 445 -15.44 7.00 7.27
C GLY A 445 -16.27 6.16 8.24
N ALA A 446 -17.55 6.04 7.94
CA ALA A 446 -18.51 5.33 8.78
C ALA A 446 -18.43 3.81 8.59
N VAL A 447 -18.71 3.08 9.65
CA VAL A 447 -18.98 1.64 9.66
C VAL A 447 -20.47 1.47 9.39
N THR A 448 -20.85 0.74 8.35
CA THR A 448 -22.24 0.59 7.92
C THR A 448 -22.43 -0.64 7.04
N ASP A 449 -23.67 -1.02 6.84
CA ASP A 449 -24.07 -2.10 5.96
C ASP A 449 -24.65 -1.54 4.67
N VAL A 450 -24.20 -2.11 3.56
CA VAL A 450 -24.65 -1.74 2.22
C VAL A 450 -25.34 -2.94 1.58
N ASN A 451 -26.57 -2.76 1.14
CA ASN A 451 -27.33 -3.80 0.47
C ASN A 451 -27.11 -3.76 -1.03
N LEU A 452 -26.78 -4.90 -1.62
CA LEU A 452 -26.70 -5.15 -3.03
C LEU A 452 -27.59 -6.34 -3.43
N ARG A 453 -27.81 -6.52 -4.71
CA ARG A 453 -28.44 -7.71 -5.25
C ARG A 453 -27.42 -8.68 -5.83
N PHE A 454 -27.61 -9.97 -5.58
CA PHE A 454 -26.87 -11.04 -6.21
C PHE A 454 -27.74 -11.78 -7.23
N LEU A 455 -27.41 -11.65 -8.49
CA LEU A 455 -28.06 -12.31 -9.61
C LEU A 455 -27.40 -13.67 -9.81
N LYS A 456 -28.04 -14.72 -9.30
CA LYS A 456 -27.48 -16.08 -9.19
C LYS A 456 -27.11 -16.67 -10.55
N ASP A 457 -27.99 -16.50 -11.55
CA ASP A 457 -27.82 -17.10 -12.89
C ASP A 457 -26.67 -16.45 -13.67
N GLN A 458 -26.39 -15.19 -13.39
CA GLN A 458 -25.30 -14.40 -13.98
C GLN A 458 -24.05 -14.38 -13.11
N ALA A 459 -24.12 -14.88 -11.87
CA ALA A 459 -23.09 -14.74 -10.85
C ALA A 459 -22.58 -13.28 -10.70
N ARG A 460 -23.48 -12.29 -10.76
CA ARG A 460 -23.22 -10.85 -10.78
C ARG A 460 -23.83 -10.17 -9.56
N PHE A 461 -23.12 -9.15 -9.06
CA PHE A 461 -23.70 -8.20 -8.11
C PHE A 461 -24.17 -6.94 -8.84
N ALA A 462 -25.25 -6.35 -8.34
CA ALA A 462 -25.85 -5.12 -8.86
C ALA A 462 -26.37 -4.26 -7.70
N ASP A 463 -26.50 -2.94 -7.93
CA ASP A 463 -27.23 -2.07 -7.00
C ASP A 463 -28.70 -2.48 -6.92
N VAL A 464 -29.35 -2.23 -5.78
CA VAL A 464 -30.76 -2.64 -5.55
C VAL A 464 -31.71 -1.97 -6.54
N ASP A 465 -31.43 -0.73 -6.92
CA ASP A 465 -32.29 0.08 -7.81
C ASP A 465 -32.20 -0.30 -9.30
N GLU A 466 -31.07 -0.88 -9.75
CA GLU A 466 -30.89 -1.34 -11.14
C GLU A 466 -31.85 -2.49 -11.54
N THR A 467 -32.42 -3.19 -10.56
CA THR A 467 -33.26 -4.37 -10.81
C THR A 467 -34.74 -4.06 -11.04
N LEU A 468 -35.14 -2.80 -10.92
CA LEU A 468 -36.49 -2.32 -11.19
C LEU A 468 -36.69 -1.88 -12.65
N MET A 469 -35.62 -1.86 -13.46
CA MET A 469 -35.75 -1.59 -14.90
C MET A 469 -36.07 -2.87 -15.66
N PRO A 470 -37.11 -2.89 -16.51
CA PRO A 470 -37.37 -4.02 -17.39
C PRO A 470 -36.24 -4.17 -18.41
N GLU A 471 -35.86 -5.40 -18.69
CA GLU A 471 -34.93 -5.74 -19.78
C GLU A 471 -35.45 -5.20 -21.12
N ALA A 472 -34.98 -4.03 -21.55
CA ALA A 472 -35.05 -3.62 -22.95
C ALA A 472 -34.12 -2.42 -23.20
N GLY A 473 -32.98 -2.66 -23.73
CA GLY A 473 -32.42 -1.92 -24.87
C GLY A 473 -32.30 -0.41 -24.83
N SER A 474 -31.93 0.23 -23.71
CA SER A 474 -31.31 1.57 -23.78
C SER A 474 -30.65 1.91 -22.44
N ARG A 475 -29.33 1.73 -22.39
CA ARG A 475 -28.51 2.36 -21.35
C ARG A 475 -28.47 3.86 -21.63
N PRO A 476 -28.64 4.74 -20.60
CA PRO A 476 -28.31 6.14 -20.78
C PRO A 476 -26.82 6.28 -21.10
N ALA A 477 -26.51 7.15 -22.04
CA ALA A 477 -25.15 7.48 -22.41
C ALA A 477 -24.35 7.94 -21.16
N PRO A 478 -23.05 7.62 -21.06
CA PRO A 478 -22.23 8.07 -19.95
C PRO A 478 -22.24 9.60 -19.90
N GLY A 479 -22.72 10.19 -18.80
CA GLY A 479 -22.70 11.62 -18.57
C GLY A 479 -24.03 12.30 -18.29
N GLN A 480 -25.18 11.61 -18.30
CA GLN A 480 -26.46 12.21 -17.92
C GLN A 480 -26.93 11.67 -16.56
N TYR A 481 -26.31 12.18 -15.50
CA TYR A 481 -26.93 12.17 -14.17
C TYR A 481 -27.63 13.52 -13.99
N GLU A 482 -28.92 13.56 -14.25
CA GLU A 482 -29.73 14.73 -13.93
C GLU A 482 -29.80 14.93 -12.41
N ASP A 483 -29.54 16.16 -12.03
CA ASP A 483 -29.66 16.70 -10.70
C ASP A 483 -31.11 16.53 -10.19
N VAL A 484 -31.34 15.61 -9.24
CA VAL A 484 -32.64 15.44 -8.57
C VAL A 484 -32.78 16.49 -7.46
N SER A 485 -32.50 17.76 -7.76
CA SER A 485 -32.71 18.89 -6.83
C SER A 485 -33.68 19.97 -7.31
N SER A 486 -34.47 19.72 -8.36
CA SER A 486 -35.52 20.66 -8.76
C SER A 486 -36.82 19.97 -9.16
N GLY A 487 -37.47 19.36 -8.19
CA GLY A 487 -38.86 18.90 -8.28
C GLY A 487 -39.78 19.98 -7.72
N SER A 488 -40.37 20.76 -8.61
CA SER A 488 -41.38 21.75 -8.33
C SER A 488 -42.58 21.17 -7.58
N ASN A 489 -42.87 21.82 -6.49
CA ASN A 489 -44.05 21.72 -5.66
C ASN A 489 -45.34 21.99 -6.47
N SER A 490 -46.26 21.03 -6.53
CA SER A 490 -47.68 21.33 -6.75
C SER A 490 -48.58 20.27 -6.10
N GLY A 491 -49.16 20.66 -4.95
CA GLY A 491 -50.53 20.27 -4.56
C GLY A 491 -50.70 19.09 -3.64
N LEU A 492 -50.93 19.33 -2.40
CA LEU A 492 -52.14 19.07 -1.62
C LEU A 492 -51.89 18.75 -0.14
N GLY A 493 -52.49 19.58 0.72
CA GLY A 493 -53.17 19.10 1.95
C GLY A 493 -52.34 18.96 3.21
N GLY A 494 -52.45 19.98 4.04
CA GLY A 494 -52.11 20.16 5.40
C GLY A 494 -52.09 18.96 6.35
N PHE A 495 -51.22 19.07 7.35
CA PHE A 495 -51.52 18.81 8.76
C PHE A 495 -50.34 19.27 9.64
N GLY A 496 -50.67 20.14 10.59
CA GLY A 496 -50.17 20.11 11.96
C GLY A 496 -48.74 20.62 12.23
N GLY A 497 -48.70 21.80 12.84
CA GLY A 497 -47.60 22.53 13.41
C GLY A 497 -46.56 21.76 14.22
N VAL A 498 -45.34 22.23 14.08
CA VAL A 498 -44.24 22.02 15.03
C VAL A 498 -43.94 23.40 15.65
N PRO A 499 -43.71 23.51 16.98
CA PRO A 499 -43.51 24.79 17.66
C PRO A 499 -42.17 25.44 17.29
N GLU A 500 -42.22 26.73 17.01
CA GLU A 500 -41.09 27.65 17.07
C GLU A 500 -40.58 27.78 18.50
N GLU A 501 -39.43 27.21 18.78
CA GLU A 501 -38.59 27.64 19.90
C GLU A 501 -37.18 27.14 19.59
N PHE A 502 -36.36 28.05 19.11
CA PHE A 502 -34.89 28.13 19.19
C PHE A 502 -34.30 29.00 18.06
N LEU A 503 -34.79 30.23 18.02
CA LEU A 503 -34.10 31.32 17.35
C LEU A 503 -34.05 32.50 18.32
N THR A 504 -32.90 32.70 18.96
CA THR A 504 -32.57 34.00 19.54
C THR A 504 -31.41 34.61 18.79
N PRO A 505 -31.58 35.85 18.32
CA PRO A 505 -30.52 36.60 17.68
C PRO A 505 -29.80 37.52 18.68
N GLY A 506 -28.54 37.73 18.43
CA GLY A 506 -27.92 39.01 18.75
C GLY A 506 -27.19 39.12 20.07
N VAL A 507 -25.89 39.30 19.98
CA VAL A 507 -25.18 40.32 20.77
C VAL A 507 -24.11 40.97 19.89
N SER A 508 -24.33 42.22 19.62
CA SER A 508 -23.34 43.22 19.25
C SER A 508 -22.46 43.53 20.45
N GLY A 509 -21.17 43.71 20.27
CA GLY A 509 -20.36 44.21 21.37
C GLY A 509 -18.88 44.37 21.01
N ALA A 510 -18.50 45.56 20.70
CA ALA A 510 -17.28 46.35 20.96
C ALA A 510 -15.95 45.65 21.36
N PRO A 511 -14.79 46.28 21.05
CA PRO A 511 -13.45 45.72 21.13
C PRO A 511 -12.94 45.73 22.55
N VAL A 512 -12.29 44.65 22.98
CA VAL A 512 -11.54 44.59 24.25
C VAL A 512 -10.06 44.80 23.97
N ASN A 513 -9.54 45.76 24.69
CA ASN A 513 -8.17 46.22 24.81
C ASN A 513 -7.28 45.08 25.36
N LEU A 514 -6.13 44.88 24.76
CA LEU A 514 -4.99 44.16 25.31
C LEU A 514 -4.20 45.09 26.20
N ASN A 515 -4.15 44.80 27.49
CA ASN A 515 -3.05 45.05 28.43
C ASN A 515 -3.51 44.65 29.82
N GLU A 516 -2.83 43.66 30.40
CA GLU A 516 -2.34 43.61 31.79
C GLU A 516 -1.91 42.17 32.13
N GLU A 517 -0.65 42.07 32.28
CA GLU A 517 0.25 41.47 33.29
C GLU A 517 -0.25 40.30 34.16
N GLU A 518 0.62 39.29 34.18
CA GLU A 518 0.90 38.17 35.09
C GLU A 518 0.55 38.37 36.60
N PRO A 519 0.71 37.39 37.53
CA PRO A 519 1.48 36.14 37.51
C PRO A 519 0.81 34.94 38.25
N PHE A 520 1.23 33.73 37.97
CA PHE A 520 1.89 32.74 38.86
C PHE A 520 2.14 31.46 38.07
#